data_12c8e2c0b57d4ead3b4b4fd63d1f905f
#
_entry.id   12c8e2c0b57d4ead3b4b4fd63d1f905f
#
_cell.length_a   1.000
_cell.length_b   1.000
_cell.length_c   1.000
_cell.angle_alpha   90.00
_cell.angle_beta   90.00
_cell.angle_gamma   90.00
#
_symmetry.space_group_name_H-M   'P 1'
#
loop_
_entity.id
_entity.type
_entity.pdbx_description
1 polymer ?
#
loop_
_entity_poly.entity_id
_entity_poly.type
_entity_poly.pdbx_seq_one_letter_code
_entity_poly.pdbx_strand_id
1 'polypeptide(L)'
;MAQQQRMGGQPMFILSDDSERTRGQDAQGSNIAAGKAVSEAVRTTLGPRGMDKMLVSDAGDVVITNDGATILGEMDIEHPAAQMIVEVAETQEEEVGDGTTTAAVLAGELLAKAESLLDDDVHPTTIVEGYHEAAQLAHEAVDEQVLAGDDLDDERLRGVARTSMTGKGTGDVGAEALAETVVEAVRQVEGDSVARDEITVRTQTGASSSATSLVEGVVSEEEPVREDMPQSVENASIAVLDVEFDIRESNVDAEYDVSSVDQLNAAIDAEEGQFEQYADALADLDVDVAFVTEDIEDRAAAYLAEEGILAFEGVDDDEARSIVQATGASRVGALEDLEDADLGEAEEVSVQSFAEDELAFIEGGAATEAVTVFARGGTDHVTDELERALHDGLDVVTAALDSGGVVPGGGASEIAIAAHVRDQTASIEGRRQLAVEAFADAIDVLPRTLAENTGMDPIDALVDLRSRHDSEGRAGLISEGQTGRADDPVEAGVFDPAAVKHEAIGSATEAATMIARIDDVISADN
;
A
#
# COMPACT_ATOMS: atom_id res chain seq x y z
N MET A 1 -42.93 61.78 -31.77
CA MET A 1 -42.06 61.80 -30.60
C MET A 1 -42.13 60.41 -29.97
N ALA A 2 -41.19 59.57 -30.29
CA ALA A 2 -41.13 58.22 -29.78
C ALA A 2 -40.13 58.21 -28.60
N GLN A 3 -40.62 57.91 -27.42
CA GLN A 3 -39.79 57.69 -26.25
C GLN A 3 -39.09 56.35 -26.37
N GLN A 4 -37.77 56.35 -26.49
CA GLN A 4 -36.92 55.18 -26.28
C GLN A 4 -36.85 54.87 -24.77
N GLN A 5 -37.52 53.80 -24.32
CA GLN A 5 -37.27 53.17 -23.03
C GLN A 5 -35.91 52.47 -23.10
N ARG A 6 -34.92 52.98 -22.35
CA ARG A 6 -33.70 52.26 -22.00
C ARG A 6 -34.09 51.20 -20.99
N MET A 7 -34.11 49.92 -21.37
CA MET A 7 -34.04 48.81 -20.43
C MET A 7 -32.64 48.80 -19.83
N GLY A 8 -32.53 49.19 -18.61
CA GLY A 8 -31.35 48.94 -17.79
C GLY A 8 -31.29 47.45 -17.46
N GLY A 9 -30.32 46.75 -18.01
CA GLY A 9 -29.99 45.40 -17.60
C GLY A 9 -29.50 45.45 -16.15
N GLN A 10 -30.24 44.87 -15.22
CA GLN A 10 -29.71 44.55 -13.90
C GLN A 10 -28.65 43.48 -14.05
N PRO A 11 -27.52 43.58 -13.41
CA PRO A 11 -26.56 42.48 -13.38
C PRO A 11 -27.26 41.27 -12.77
N MET A 12 -27.29 40.16 -13.53
CA MET A 12 -27.82 38.89 -13.02
C MET A 12 -26.76 38.32 -12.11
N PHE A 13 -27.01 38.32 -10.79
CA PHE A 13 -26.20 37.61 -9.80
C PHE A 13 -26.49 36.11 -9.98
N ILE A 14 -25.48 35.36 -10.43
CA ILE A 14 -25.56 33.91 -10.66
C ILE A 14 -25.14 33.15 -9.39
N LEU A 15 -24.46 33.82 -8.46
CA LEU A 15 -23.99 33.26 -7.20
C LEU A 15 -24.87 33.75 -6.05
N SER A 16 -25.06 32.91 -5.01
CA SER A 16 -25.71 33.30 -3.77
C SER A 16 -24.92 34.39 -3.02
N ASP A 17 -25.60 35.19 -2.23
CA ASP A 17 -24.97 36.28 -1.45
C ASP A 17 -23.95 35.77 -0.41
N ASP A 18 -23.96 34.46 -0.09
CA ASP A 18 -23.09 33.79 0.91
C ASP A 18 -21.91 33.06 0.28
N SER A 19 -21.65 33.18 -1.06
CA SER A 19 -20.48 32.55 -1.69
C SER A 19 -19.25 33.45 -1.59
N GLU A 20 -18.19 32.95 -0.97
CA GLU A 20 -16.87 33.57 -1.04
C GLU A 20 -16.20 33.28 -2.38
N ARG A 21 -15.55 34.29 -2.96
CA ARG A 21 -14.86 34.16 -4.24
C ARG A 21 -13.53 34.89 -4.21
N THR A 22 -12.44 34.11 -4.39
CA THR A 22 -11.07 34.61 -4.53
C THR A 22 -10.63 34.50 -5.99
N ARG A 23 -9.93 35.54 -6.52
CA ARG A 23 -9.60 35.61 -7.96
C ARG A 23 -8.18 36.06 -8.26
N GLY A 24 -7.68 35.65 -9.43
CA GLY A 24 -6.40 36.07 -9.97
C GLY A 24 -5.23 35.60 -9.12
N GLN A 25 -4.24 36.46 -8.96
CA GLN A 25 -3.03 36.14 -8.20
C GLN A 25 -3.28 35.76 -6.75
N ASP A 26 -4.32 36.30 -6.09
CA ASP A 26 -4.67 35.94 -4.73
C ASP A 26 -5.15 34.47 -4.63
N ALA A 27 -5.95 34.01 -5.60
CA ALA A 27 -6.41 32.62 -5.67
C ALA A 27 -5.23 31.67 -5.98
N GLN A 28 -4.42 32.02 -6.98
CA GLN A 28 -3.24 31.22 -7.35
C GLN A 28 -2.26 31.12 -6.18
N GLY A 29 -1.90 32.25 -5.55
CA GLY A 29 -0.97 32.29 -4.41
C GLY A 29 -1.48 31.48 -3.21
N SER A 30 -2.80 31.56 -2.91
CA SER A 30 -3.41 30.75 -1.83
C SER A 30 -3.32 29.27 -2.10
N ASN A 31 -3.68 28.82 -3.31
CA ASN A 31 -3.64 27.42 -3.69
C ASN A 31 -2.21 26.84 -3.68
N ILE A 32 -1.26 27.58 -4.25
CA ILE A 32 0.15 27.19 -4.25
C ILE A 32 0.71 27.12 -2.82
N ALA A 33 0.39 28.10 -1.98
CA ALA A 33 0.82 28.10 -0.59
C ALA A 33 0.27 26.90 0.20
N ALA A 34 -0.97 26.53 -0.04
CA ALA A 34 -1.60 25.36 0.59
C ALA A 34 -0.91 24.04 0.16
N GLY A 35 -0.69 23.82 -1.15
CA GLY A 35 0.00 22.64 -1.64
C GLY A 35 1.45 22.54 -1.13
N LYS A 36 2.17 23.65 -1.12
CA LYS A 36 3.53 23.73 -0.55
C LYS A 36 3.57 23.38 0.94
N ALA A 37 2.57 23.81 1.72
CA ALA A 37 2.52 23.54 3.15
C ALA A 37 2.36 22.04 3.44
N VAL A 38 1.55 21.32 2.67
CA VAL A 38 1.39 19.86 2.77
C VAL A 38 2.70 19.14 2.41
N SER A 39 3.31 19.50 1.29
CA SER A 39 4.60 18.95 0.87
C SER A 39 5.71 19.14 1.94
N GLU A 40 5.77 20.31 2.57
CA GLU A 40 6.76 20.61 3.62
C GLU A 40 6.51 19.77 4.89
N ALA A 41 5.24 19.39 5.19
CA ALA A 41 4.92 18.58 6.35
C ALA A 41 5.57 17.19 6.30
N VAL A 42 5.68 16.58 5.10
CA VAL A 42 6.27 15.24 4.91
C VAL A 42 7.75 15.26 4.53
N ARG A 43 8.32 16.40 4.17
CA ARG A 43 9.70 16.51 3.65
C ARG A 43 10.76 15.88 4.54
N THR A 44 10.61 15.99 5.87
CA THR A 44 11.58 15.46 6.84
C THR A 44 11.52 13.95 7.01
N THR A 45 10.54 13.27 6.40
CA THR A 45 10.43 11.80 6.45
C THR A 45 11.15 11.11 5.29
N LEU A 46 11.59 11.88 4.25
CA LEU A 46 12.21 11.35 3.05
C LEU A 46 13.57 10.70 3.32
N GLY A 47 13.73 9.46 2.85
CA GLY A 47 15.00 8.76 2.75
C GLY A 47 15.44 8.02 4.01
N PRO A 48 16.65 7.41 4.00
CA PRO A 48 17.09 6.41 4.99
C PRO A 48 17.25 6.96 6.42
N ARG A 49 17.12 8.26 6.60
CA ARG A 49 17.16 8.95 7.91
C ARG A 49 15.96 9.89 8.06
N GLY A 50 14.87 9.54 7.41
CA GLY A 50 13.59 10.19 7.63
C GLY A 50 13.22 10.19 9.12
N MET A 51 12.53 11.25 9.55
CA MET A 51 12.06 11.39 10.93
C MET A 51 10.60 10.99 11.01
N ASP A 52 10.25 10.15 11.96
CA ASP A 52 8.87 9.77 12.21
C ASP A 52 8.03 10.98 12.67
N LYS A 53 6.77 10.96 12.28
CA LYS A 53 5.74 11.88 12.77
C LYS A 53 4.86 11.15 13.79
N MET A 54 4.46 11.87 14.81
CA MET A 54 3.44 11.41 15.76
C MET A 54 2.16 12.16 15.45
N LEU A 55 1.13 11.43 15.04
CA LEU A 55 -0.21 11.93 14.75
C LEU A 55 -1.12 11.52 15.91
N VAL A 56 -1.96 12.42 16.36
CA VAL A 56 -2.88 12.17 17.48
C VAL A 56 -4.28 12.56 17.04
N SER A 57 -5.18 11.58 16.95
CA SER A 57 -6.58 11.81 16.60
C SER A 57 -7.33 12.53 17.70
N ASP A 58 -8.48 13.12 17.40
CA ASP A 58 -9.38 13.72 18.38
C ASP A 58 -9.91 12.69 19.41
N ALA A 59 -9.94 11.40 19.06
CA ALA A 59 -10.32 10.30 19.94
C ALA A 59 -9.16 9.90 20.89
N GLY A 60 -7.94 10.35 20.61
CA GLY A 60 -6.74 10.08 21.41
C GLY A 60 -5.89 8.93 20.88
N ASP A 61 -6.21 8.38 19.71
CA ASP A 61 -5.39 7.38 19.04
C ASP A 61 -4.07 8.00 18.57
N VAL A 62 -2.99 7.23 18.64
CA VAL A 62 -1.65 7.71 18.31
C VAL A 62 -1.06 6.83 17.21
N VAL A 63 -0.76 7.45 16.07
CA VAL A 63 -0.01 6.84 14.97
C VAL A 63 1.39 7.43 14.92
N ILE A 64 2.42 6.59 14.86
CA ILE A 64 3.82 7.01 14.71
C ILE A 64 4.35 6.37 13.44
N THR A 65 4.65 7.17 12.43
CA THR A 65 5.11 6.69 11.13
C THR A 65 5.98 7.73 10.41
N ASN A 66 6.76 7.30 9.44
CA ASN A 66 7.43 8.16 8.47
C ASN A 66 6.91 7.98 7.04
N ASP A 67 5.90 7.14 6.86
CA ASP A 67 5.24 7.00 5.57
C ASP A 67 4.43 8.25 5.19
N GLY A 68 4.63 8.71 3.93
CA GLY A 68 4.04 9.95 3.44
C GLY A 68 2.54 9.88 3.24
N ALA A 69 2.01 8.78 2.72
CA ALA A 69 0.58 8.59 2.48
C ALA A 69 -0.18 8.51 3.80
N THR A 70 0.27 7.68 4.74
CA THR A 70 -0.30 7.59 6.09
C THR A 70 -0.32 8.94 6.80
N ILE A 71 0.79 9.69 6.76
CA ILE A 71 0.87 11.02 7.40
C ILE A 71 -0.16 11.96 6.80
N LEU A 72 -0.27 12.01 5.48
CA LEU A 72 -1.17 12.93 4.79
C LEU A 72 -2.64 12.53 4.93
N GLY A 73 -2.94 11.23 4.92
CA GLY A 73 -4.30 10.69 5.12
C GLY A 73 -4.84 10.95 6.53
N GLU A 74 -3.98 10.88 7.56
CA GLU A 74 -4.34 11.14 8.96
C GLU A 74 -4.43 12.65 9.29
N MET A 75 -3.98 13.54 8.39
CA MET A 75 -4.07 14.98 8.60
C MET A 75 -5.45 15.51 8.17
N ASP A 76 -6.11 16.29 9.04
CA ASP A 76 -7.36 16.99 8.69
C ASP A 76 -7.06 18.18 7.75
N ILE A 77 -7.04 17.91 6.45
CA ILE A 77 -6.70 18.87 5.40
C ILE A 77 -7.98 19.35 4.70
N GLU A 78 -8.42 20.57 5.01
CA GLU A 78 -9.64 21.15 4.44
C GLU A 78 -9.44 21.88 3.10
N HIS A 79 -8.23 22.36 2.80
CA HIS A 79 -7.99 23.20 1.62
C HIS A 79 -7.95 22.36 0.34
N PRO A 80 -8.81 22.61 -0.69
CA PRO A 80 -8.92 21.75 -1.87
C PRO A 80 -7.62 21.56 -2.65
N ALA A 81 -6.78 22.60 -2.78
CA ALA A 81 -5.50 22.47 -3.45
C ALA A 81 -4.46 21.68 -2.62
N ALA A 82 -4.62 21.64 -1.30
CA ALA A 82 -3.82 20.80 -0.42
C ALA A 82 -4.26 19.34 -0.51
N GLN A 83 -5.57 19.06 -0.59
CA GLN A 83 -6.12 17.73 -0.85
C GLN A 83 -5.60 17.12 -2.15
N MET A 84 -5.43 17.90 -3.22
CA MET A 84 -4.80 17.42 -4.46
C MET A 84 -3.36 16.92 -4.27
N ILE A 85 -2.63 17.40 -3.26
CA ILE A 85 -1.29 16.87 -2.95
C ILE A 85 -1.39 15.59 -2.10
N VAL A 86 -2.44 15.46 -1.28
CA VAL A 86 -2.76 14.17 -0.61
C VAL A 86 -3.07 13.11 -1.65
N GLU A 87 -3.96 13.40 -2.60
CA GLU A 87 -4.30 12.52 -3.73
C GLU A 87 -3.06 12.07 -4.53
N VAL A 88 -2.03 12.91 -4.68
CA VAL A 88 -0.75 12.51 -5.30
C VAL A 88 -0.05 11.42 -4.51
N ALA A 89 -0.04 11.51 -3.17
CA ALA A 89 0.58 10.50 -2.34
C ALA A 89 -0.24 9.20 -2.31
N GLU A 90 -1.57 9.31 -2.24
CA GLU A 90 -2.49 8.16 -2.29
C GLU A 90 -2.38 7.41 -3.63
N THR A 91 -2.41 8.12 -4.76
CA THR A 91 -2.23 7.50 -6.09
C THR A 91 -0.87 6.79 -6.19
N GLN A 92 0.19 7.40 -5.67
CA GLN A 92 1.53 6.81 -5.67
C GLN A 92 1.56 5.51 -4.85
N GLU A 93 0.84 5.47 -3.72
CA GLU A 93 0.70 4.27 -2.89
C GLU A 93 -0.07 3.17 -3.62
N GLU A 94 -1.24 3.50 -4.17
CA GLU A 94 -2.12 2.55 -4.85
C GLU A 94 -1.49 1.94 -6.10
N GLU A 95 -0.73 2.74 -6.88
CA GLU A 95 -0.18 2.28 -8.16
C GLU A 95 1.16 1.54 -8.03
N VAL A 96 2.00 1.92 -7.05
CA VAL A 96 3.39 1.41 -6.97
C VAL A 96 3.90 1.11 -5.56
N GLY A 97 3.12 1.37 -4.53
CA GLY A 97 3.38 1.02 -3.13
C GLY A 97 4.55 1.73 -2.44
N ASP A 98 5.21 2.69 -3.09
CA ASP A 98 6.33 3.46 -2.50
C ASP A 98 6.51 4.80 -3.22
N GLY A 99 7.32 5.68 -2.63
CA GLY A 99 7.65 6.99 -3.20
C GLY A 99 6.61 8.08 -2.90
N THR A 100 5.66 7.86 -2.02
CA THR A 100 4.59 8.78 -1.61
C THR A 100 5.15 10.14 -1.16
N THR A 101 6.14 10.13 -0.28
CA THR A 101 6.86 11.34 0.15
C THR A 101 7.61 12.00 -1.01
N THR A 102 8.22 11.22 -1.90
CA THR A 102 8.93 11.73 -3.10
C THR A 102 7.99 12.50 -3.99
N ALA A 103 6.83 11.93 -4.33
CA ALA A 103 5.82 12.55 -5.19
C ALA A 103 5.26 13.85 -4.58
N ALA A 104 4.89 13.82 -3.29
CA ALA A 104 4.39 15.00 -2.58
C ALA A 104 5.42 16.13 -2.48
N VAL A 105 6.70 15.80 -2.19
CA VAL A 105 7.80 16.80 -2.12
C VAL A 105 8.08 17.39 -3.50
N LEU A 106 8.10 16.58 -4.56
CA LEU A 106 8.27 17.04 -5.93
C LEU A 106 7.13 17.97 -6.36
N ALA A 107 5.89 17.60 -6.08
CA ALA A 107 4.70 18.42 -6.39
C ALA A 107 4.80 19.81 -5.73
N GLY A 108 5.16 19.86 -4.44
CA GLY A 108 5.36 21.11 -3.72
C GLY A 108 6.48 21.98 -4.29
N GLU A 109 7.60 21.40 -4.71
CA GLU A 109 8.70 22.16 -5.31
C GLU A 109 8.35 22.64 -6.73
N LEU A 110 7.64 21.83 -7.54
CA LEU A 110 7.09 22.26 -8.83
C LEU A 110 6.17 23.47 -8.66
N LEU A 111 5.31 23.47 -7.63
CA LEU A 111 4.48 24.62 -7.27
C LEU A 111 5.32 25.84 -6.86
N ALA A 112 6.37 25.66 -6.09
CA ALA A 112 7.27 26.76 -5.70
C ALA A 112 7.98 27.38 -6.91
N LYS A 113 8.41 26.56 -7.87
CA LYS A 113 8.98 27.05 -9.14
C LYS A 113 7.95 27.73 -10.02
N ALA A 114 6.73 27.17 -10.08
CA ALA A 114 5.62 27.81 -10.81
C ALA A 114 5.28 29.19 -10.24
N GLU A 115 5.23 29.34 -8.90
CA GLU A 115 5.05 30.64 -8.24
C GLU A 115 6.10 31.66 -8.69
N SER A 116 7.39 31.29 -8.68
CA SER A 116 8.46 32.16 -9.11
C SER A 116 8.32 32.58 -10.58
N LEU A 117 7.90 31.68 -11.47
CA LEU A 117 7.65 31.99 -12.88
C LEU A 117 6.42 32.89 -13.09
N LEU A 118 5.38 32.72 -12.28
CA LEU A 118 4.20 33.60 -12.29
C LEU A 118 4.58 35.02 -11.84
N ASP A 119 5.42 35.15 -10.84
CA ASP A 119 5.95 36.44 -10.35
C ASP A 119 6.83 37.13 -11.41
N ASP A 120 7.49 36.35 -12.28
CA ASP A 120 8.26 36.83 -13.44
C ASP A 120 7.39 37.05 -14.71
N ASP A 121 6.07 37.15 -14.55
CA ASP A 121 5.09 37.37 -15.63
C ASP A 121 5.11 36.28 -16.73
N VAL A 122 5.44 35.02 -16.38
CA VAL A 122 5.25 33.87 -17.28
C VAL A 122 3.80 33.40 -17.17
N HIS A 123 3.13 33.27 -18.31
CA HIS A 123 1.70 32.89 -18.33
C HIS A 123 1.51 31.44 -17.85
N PRO A 124 0.50 31.13 -17.00
CA PRO A 124 0.25 29.78 -16.48
C PRO A 124 0.24 28.68 -17.56
N THR A 125 -0.40 28.92 -18.71
CA THR A 125 -0.42 27.93 -19.82
C THR A 125 0.98 27.64 -20.38
N THR A 126 1.89 28.60 -20.37
CA THR A 126 3.27 28.39 -20.81
C THR A 126 4.06 27.56 -19.79
N ILE A 127 3.79 27.75 -18.49
CA ILE A 127 4.36 26.93 -17.42
C ILE A 127 3.89 25.50 -17.58
N VAL A 128 2.59 25.28 -17.74
CA VAL A 128 1.98 23.96 -17.94
C VAL A 128 2.54 23.23 -19.16
N GLU A 129 2.61 23.91 -20.31
CA GLU A 129 3.21 23.36 -21.53
C GLU A 129 4.68 22.96 -21.32
N GLY A 130 5.45 23.80 -20.61
CA GLY A 130 6.86 23.51 -20.31
C GLY A 130 7.03 22.36 -19.31
N TYR A 131 6.15 22.25 -18.31
CA TYR A 131 6.18 21.15 -17.35
C TYR A 131 5.84 19.81 -17.98
N HIS A 132 4.83 19.76 -18.87
CA HIS A 132 4.53 18.53 -19.62
C HIS A 132 5.67 18.11 -20.56
N GLU A 133 6.30 19.07 -21.24
CA GLU A 133 7.49 18.81 -22.07
C GLU A 133 8.67 18.30 -21.23
N ALA A 134 8.91 18.90 -20.08
CA ALA A 134 9.95 18.47 -19.15
C ALA A 134 9.67 17.10 -18.54
N ALA A 135 8.42 16.79 -18.20
CA ALA A 135 8.03 15.48 -17.69
C ALA A 135 8.27 14.37 -18.73
N GLN A 136 8.00 14.61 -20.01
CA GLN A 136 8.33 13.66 -21.07
C GLN A 136 9.85 13.40 -21.16
N LEU A 137 10.66 14.45 -21.12
CA LEU A 137 12.12 14.31 -21.09
C LEU A 137 12.61 13.60 -19.81
N ALA A 138 11.92 13.82 -18.69
CA ALA A 138 12.23 13.13 -17.44
C ALA A 138 11.92 11.63 -17.53
N HIS A 139 10.80 11.24 -18.11
CA HIS A 139 10.46 9.82 -18.36
C HIS A 139 11.48 9.16 -19.30
N GLU A 140 11.87 9.83 -20.40
CA GLU A 140 12.94 9.32 -21.28
C GLU A 140 14.25 9.10 -20.51
N ALA A 141 14.60 10.01 -19.60
CA ALA A 141 15.79 9.87 -18.78
C ALA A 141 15.70 8.74 -17.74
N VAL A 142 14.50 8.43 -17.24
CA VAL A 142 14.28 7.22 -16.40
C VAL A 142 14.52 5.96 -17.23
N ASP A 143 13.90 5.86 -18.42
CA ASP A 143 14.01 4.70 -19.31
C ASP A 143 15.47 4.42 -19.71
N GLU A 144 16.29 5.45 -19.93
CA GLU A 144 17.73 5.32 -20.26
C GLU A 144 18.56 4.71 -19.11
N GLN A 145 18.07 4.74 -17.88
CA GLN A 145 18.77 4.24 -16.69
C GLN A 145 18.34 2.86 -16.26
N VAL A 146 17.26 2.32 -16.84
CA VAL A 146 16.64 1.06 -16.40
C VAL A 146 17.59 -0.11 -16.54
N LEU A 147 17.75 -0.85 -15.45
CA LEU A 147 18.35 -2.18 -15.40
C LEU A 147 17.21 -3.21 -15.37
N ALA A 148 17.11 -4.03 -16.40
CA ALA A 148 15.99 -4.94 -16.60
C ALA A 148 16.43 -6.32 -17.13
N GLY A 149 15.51 -7.28 -17.17
CA GLY A 149 15.74 -8.61 -17.71
C GLY A 149 16.81 -9.39 -16.92
N ASP A 150 17.79 -9.97 -17.61
CA ASP A 150 18.85 -10.78 -17.01
C ASP A 150 19.72 -9.99 -15.98
N ASP A 151 19.61 -8.68 -15.98
CA ASP A 151 20.27 -7.81 -14.99
C ASP A 151 19.48 -7.68 -13.69
N LEU A 152 18.24 -8.18 -13.60
CA LEU A 152 17.39 -8.11 -12.43
C LEU A 152 17.47 -9.43 -11.63
N ASP A 153 18.59 -9.65 -10.98
CA ASP A 153 18.82 -10.80 -10.11
C ASP A 153 18.30 -10.57 -8.66
N ASP A 154 18.28 -11.64 -7.87
CA ASP A 154 17.81 -11.57 -6.47
C ASP A 154 18.64 -10.61 -5.60
N GLU A 155 19.91 -10.37 -5.92
CA GLU A 155 20.73 -9.42 -5.19
C GLU A 155 20.24 -7.98 -5.41
N ARG A 156 19.83 -7.64 -6.64
CA ARG A 156 19.22 -6.34 -6.94
C ARG A 156 17.83 -6.20 -6.37
N LEU A 157 17.00 -7.24 -6.42
CA LEU A 157 15.68 -7.24 -5.78
C LEU A 157 15.79 -7.04 -4.26
N ARG A 158 16.73 -7.73 -3.59
CA ARG A 158 17.02 -7.45 -2.18
C ARG A 158 17.49 -6.01 -1.97
N GLY A 159 18.26 -5.46 -2.91
CA GLY A 159 18.66 -4.06 -2.89
C GLY A 159 17.47 -3.10 -2.95
N VAL A 160 16.47 -3.38 -3.79
CA VAL A 160 15.20 -2.63 -3.88
C VAL A 160 14.44 -2.69 -2.56
N ALA A 161 14.11 -3.90 -2.09
CA ALA A 161 13.39 -4.11 -0.84
C ALA A 161 14.10 -3.45 0.35
N ARG A 162 15.42 -3.64 0.46
CA ARG A 162 16.24 -3.00 1.50
C ARG A 162 16.17 -1.48 1.42
N THR A 163 16.21 -0.89 0.22
CA THR A 163 16.17 0.57 0.04
C THR A 163 14.84 1.13 0.55
N SER A 164 13.72 0.52 0.20
CA SER A 164 12.39 0.90 0.66
C SER A 164 12.23 0.79 2.18
N MET A 165 12.71 -0.30 2.77
CA MET A 165 12.60 -0.55 4.22
C MET A 165 13.64 0.19 5.06
N THR A 166 14.69 0.79 4.45
CA THR A 166 15.74 1.49 5.20
C THR A 166 15.21 2.78 5.81
N GLY A 167 15.31 2.89 7.13
CA GLY A 167 14.83 4.06 7.89
C GLY A 167 13.44 3.90 8.49
N LYS A 168 12.75 2.81 8.18
CA LYS A 168 11.47 2.45 8.80
C LYS A 168 11.70 1.74 10.14
N GLY A 169 10.70 1.79 11.01
CA GLY A 169 10.76 1.28 12.38
C GLY A 169 10.69 -0.25 12.49
N THR A 170 11.58 -0.98 11.81
CA THR A 170 11.58 -2.45 11.74
C THR A 170 12.02 -3.17 13.04
N GLY A 171 12.05 -2.46 14.16
CA GLY A 171 12.45 -3.02 15.45
C GLY A 171 13.97 -3.34 15.52
N ASP A 172 14.31 -4.54 16.01
CA ASP A 172 15.69 -5.05 16.10
C ASP A 172 16.10 -5.92 14.91
N VAL A 173 15.21 -6.12 13.92
CA VAL A 173 15.52 -6.79 12.65
C VAL A 173 16.12 -5.79 11.66
N GLY A 174 17.20 -6.18 11.01
CA GLY A 174 17.81 -5.35 9.97
C GLY A 174 17.02 -5.45 8.65
N ALA A 175 16.94 -4.34 7.89
CA ALA A 175 16.30 -4.31 6.58
C ALA A 175 16.86 -5.37 5.59
N GLU A 176 18.09 -5.84 5.78
CA GLU A 176 18.69 -6.91 4.98
C GLU A 176 17.99 -8.27 5.15
N ALA A 177 17.67 -8.65 6.41
CA ALA A 177 16.99 -9.91 6.68
C ALA A 177 15.53 -9.88 6.19
N LEU A 178 14.85 -8.75 6.36
CA LEU A 178 13.48 -8.56 5.83
C LEU A 178 13.48 -8.56 4.29
N ALA A 179 14.46 -7.95 3.65
CA ALA A 179 14.60 -7.96 2.19
C ALA A 179 14.79 -9.38 1.64
N GLU A 180 15.48 -10.26 2.36
CA GLU A 180 15.60 -11.67 2.00
C GLU A 180 14.23 -12.35 2.04
N THR A 181 13.47 -12.20 3.14
CA THR A 181 12.13 -12.76 3.29
C THR A 181 11.15 -12.23 2.23
N VAL A 182 11.18 -10.92 1.94
CA VAL A 182 10.36 -10.29 0.90
C VAL A 182 10.65 -10.89 -0.49
N VAL A 183 11.93 -10.97 -0.87
CA VAL A 183 12.29 -11.54 -2.18
C VAL A 183 11.93 -13.02 -2.25
N GLU A 184 12.10 -13.76 -1.17
CA GLU A 184 11.72 -15.18 -1.10
C GLU A 184 10.20 -15.34 -1.29
N ALA A 185 9.38 -14.53 -0.60
CA ALA A 185 7.93 -14.53 -0.74
C ALA A 185 7.49 -14.22 -2.18
N VAL A 186 8.03 -13.16 -2.78
CA VAL A 186 7.68 -12.76 -4.16
C VAL A 186 8.08 -13.84 -5.18
N ARG A 187 9.27 -14.44 -5.04
CA ARG A 187 9.73 -15.52 -5.93
C ARG A 187 8.88 -16.77 -5.85
N GLN A 188 8.25 -17.01 -4.71
CA GLN A 188 7.40 -18.20 -4.54
C GLN A 188 6.09 -18.09 -5.33
N VAL A 189 5.52 -16.89 -5.44
CA VAL A 189 4.28 -16.62 -6.18
C VAL A 189 4.53 -16.04 -7.59
N GLU A 190 5.79 -15.96 -8.03
CA GLU A 190 6.15 -15.43 -9.34
C GLU A 190 5.77 -16.41 -10.45
N GLY A 191 4.82 -16.00 -11.31
CA GLY A 191 4.40 -16.72 -12.52
C GLY A 191 4.76 -15.93 -13.80
N ASP A 192 3.79 -15.75 -14.70
CA ASP A 192 3.90 -14.83 -15.84
C ASP A 192 3.89 -13.34 -15.38
N SER A 193 3.32 -13.06 -14.21
CA SER A 193 3.39 -11.83 -13.41
C SER A 193 3.44 -12.21 -11.94
N VAL A 194 3.75 -11.26 -11.07
CA VAL A 194 3.72 -11.49 -9.62
C VAL A 194 2.29 -11.43 -9.11
N ALA A 195 1.82 -12.51 -8.50
CA ALA A 195 0.51 -12.55 -7.85
C ALA A 195 0.61 -11.95 -6.44
N ARG A 196 0.71 -10.63 -6.33
CA ARG A 196 0.90 -9.89 -5.07
C ARG A 196 -0.18 -10.21 -4.03
N ASP A 197 -1.42 -10.43 -4.48
CA ASP A 197 -2.57 -10.77 -3.62
C ASP A 197 -2.45 -12.16 -2.97
N GLU A 198 -1.53 -12.99 -3.44
CA GLU A 198 -1.23 -14.32 -2.88
C GLU A 198 -0.18 -14.25 -1.75
N ILE A 199 0.38 -13.06 -1.48
CA ILE A 199 1.30 -12.82 -0.37
C ILE A 199 0.58 -12.07 0.73
N THR A 200 0.31 -12.74 1.84
CA THR A 200 -0.29 -12.15 3.03
C THR A 200 0.79 -11.76 4.03
N VAL A 201 0.61 -10.65 4.73
CA VAL A 201 1.39 -10.28 5.91
C VAL A 201 0.51 -10.45 7.14
N ARG A 202 0.96 -11.25 8.10
CA ARG A 202 0.29 -11.42 9.40
C ARG A 202 1.23 -11.00 10.52
N THR A 203 0.73 -10.26 11.47
CA THR A 203 1.52 -9.70 12.56
C THR A 203 1.13 -10.33 13.89
N GLN A 204 2.12 -10.59 14.75
CA GLN A 204 1.86 -11.09 16.10
C GLN A 204 2.86 -10.51 17.09
N THR A 205 2.36 -9.89 18.15
CA THR A 205 3.17 -9.33 19.23
C THR A 205 3.76 -10.40 20.17
N GLY A 206 4.70 -9.99 21.01
CA GLY A 206 5.26 -10.81 22.09
C GLY A 206 6.58 -11.52 21.78
N ALA A 207 7.20 -11.26 20.63
CA ALA A 207 8.54 -11.76 20.29
C ALA A 207 9.43 -10.66 19.72
N SER A 208 10.72 -10.98 19.52
CA SER A 208 11.65 -10.11 18.78
C SER A 208 11.28 -10.09 17.29
N SER A 209 11.42 -8.96 16.63
CA SER A 209 11.23 -8.82 15.17
C SER A 209 12.11 -9.79 14.36
N SER A 210 13.23 -10.26 14.95
CA SER A 210 14.08 -11.30 14.36
C SER A 210 13.44 -12.69 14.27
N ALA A 211 12.26 -12.89 14.84
CA ALA A 211 11.46 -14.10 14.71
C ALA A 211 10.47 -14.04 13.52
N THR A 212 10.50 -12.97 12.75
CA THR A 212 9.76 -12.87 11.47
C THR A 212 10.22 -13.95 10.51
N SER A 213 9.29 -14.67 9.89
CA SER A 213 9.56 -15.81 9.01
C SER A 213 8.55 -15.87 7.85
N LEU A 214 8.96 -16.53 6.77
CA LEU A 214 8.06 -16.92 5.70
C LEU A 214 7.38 -18.25 6.07
N VAL A 215 6.08 -18.33 5.87
CA VAL A 215 5.26 -19.54 6.00
C VAL A 215 4.77 -19.92 4.60
N GLU A 216 5.10 -21.13 4.16
CA GLU A 216 4.64 -21.68 2.87
C GLU A 216 3.18 -22.13 3.01
N GLY A 217 2.26 -21.16 2.97
CA GLY A 217 0.84 -21.37 3.20
C GLY A 217 0.16 -20.16 3.86
N VAL A 218 -0.91 -20.40 4.59
CA VAL A 218 -1.74 -19.36 5.21
C VAL A 218 -1.64 -19.42 6.73
N VAL A 219 -1.54 -18.25 7.35
CA VAL A 219 -1.74 -18.08 8.79
C VAL A 219 -3.06 -17.37 9.02
N SER A 220 -4.00 -18.09 9.63
CA SER A 220 -5.35 -17.63 9.98
C SER A 220 -5.37 -17.08 11.40
N GLU A 221 -6.12 -15.99 11.61
CA GLU A 221 -6.36 -15.40 12.93
C GLU A 221 -7.56 -16.03 13.66
N GLU A 222 -8.26 -16.95 12.97
CA GLU A 222 -9.42 -17.62 13.56
C GLU A 222 -8.99 -18.68 14.57
N GLU A 223 -9.69 -18.72 15.68
CA GLU A 223 -9.52 -19.72 16.73
C GLU A 223 -10.41 -20.94 16.47
N PRO A 224 -10.01 -22.16 16.89
CA PRO A 224 -10.90 -23.30 16.84
C PRO A 224 -12.20 -23.02 17.59
N VAL A 225 -13.33 -23.40 17.01
CA VAL A 225 -14.66 -23.18 17.61
C VAL A 225 -14.77 -23.77 19.01
N ARG A 226 -13.93 -24.77 19.35
CA ARG A 226 -13.88 -25.40 20.67
C ARG A 226 -12.47 -25.82 21.07
N GLU A 227 -12.17 -25.66 22.36
CA GLU A 227 -10.87 -26.03 22.97
C GLU A 227 -10.59 -27.56 22.94
N ASP A 228 -11.62 -28.42 22.80
CA ASP A 228 -11.47 -29.89 22.78
C ASP A 228 -11.27 -30.48 21.37
N MET A 229 -11.20 -29.63 20.32
CA MET A 229 -10.83 -30.01 18.97
C MET A 229 -9.34 -30.33 18.83
N PRO A 230 -8.92 -31.07 17.76
CA PRO A 230 -7.51 -31.33 17.49
C PRO A 230 -6.70 -30.02 17.35
N GLN A 231 -5.50 -30.00 17.95
CA GLN A 231 -4.58 -28.84 17.84
C GLN A 231 -3.58 -28.98 16.68
N SER A 232 -3.51 -30.15 16.04
CA SER A 232 -2.69 -30.39 14.84
C SER A 232 -3.26 -31.57 14.08
N VAL A 233 -3.29 -31.45 12.77
CA VAL A 233 -3.76 -32.45 11.81
C VAL A 233 -2.69 -32.58 10.72
N GLU A 234 -2.10 -33.78 10.56
CA GLU A 234 -1.12 -34.09 9.51
C GLU A 234 -1.85 -34.65 8.26
N ASN A 235 -1.44 -34.24 7.07
CA ASN A 235 -2.05 -34.59 5.78
C ASN A 235 -3.56 -34.31 5.78
N ALA A 236 -3.90 -33.08 6.12
CA ALA A 236 -5.25 -32.64 6.33
C ALA A 236 -6.05 -32.54 5.03
N SER A 237 -7.26 -33.11 5.04
CA SER A 237 -8.30 -32.86 4.05
C SER A 237 -9.15 -31.68 4.50
N ILE A 238 -9.23 -30.64 3.67
CA ILE A 238 -9.75 -29.31 4.04
C ILE A 238 -11.02 -29.00 3.26
N ALA A 239 -12.08 -28.62 3.97
CA ALA A 239 -13.29 -28.06 3.38
C ALA A 239 -13.38 -26.56 3.66
N VAL A 240 -13.75 -25.76 2.64
CA VAL A 240 -14.04 -24.31 2.77
C VAL A 240 -15.52 -24.09 2.44
N LEU A 241 -16.29 -23.65 3.44
CA LEU A 241 -17.73 -23.66 3.42
C LEU A 241 -18.31 -22.26 3.64
N ASP A 242 -19.23 -21.89 2.77
CA ASP A 242 -19.99 -20.63 2.84
C ASP A 242 -21.44 -20.95 3.27
N VAL A 243 -21.56 -21.49 4.50
CA VAL A 243 -22.82 -21.99 5.02
C VAL A 243 -22.87 -21.93 6.53
N GLU A 244 -23.96 -21.41 7.09
CA GLU A 244 -24.21 -21.38 8.53
C GLU A 244 -24.57 -22.79 9.05
N PHE A 245 -23.91 -23.22 10.12
CA PHE A 245 -24.21 -24.49 10.79
C PHE A 245 -25.21 -24.27 11.92
N ASP A 246 -26.43 -23.89 11.54
CA ASP A 246 -27.54 -23.66 12.45
C ASP A 246 -28.79 -24.42 11.95
N ILE A 247 -29.83 -24.42 12.78
CA ILE A 247 -31.13 -25.00 12.41
C ILE A 247 -31.72 -24.19 11.27
N ARG A 248 -31.89 -24.82 10.12
CA ARG A 248 -32.62 -24.18 9.00
C ARG A 248 -34.03 -23.83 9.44
N GLU A 249 -34.28 -22.57 9.74
CA GLU A 249 -35.63 -22.06 9.92
C GLU A 249 -36.43 -22.31 8.62
N SER A 250 -37.39 -23.26 8.68
CA SER A 250 -38.27 -23.42 7.55
C SER A 250 -39.07 -22.13 7.35
N ASN A 251 -39.00 -21.53 6.16
CA ASN A 251 -39.74 -20.32 5.75
C ASN A 251 -41.28 -20.51 5.78
N VAL A 252 -41.76 -21.45 6.55
CA VAL A 252 -43.18 -21.70 6.80
C VAL A 252 -43.41 -21.34 8.27
N ASP A 253 -44.21 -20.29 8.52
CA ASP A 253 -44.82 -19.99 9.83
C ASP A 253 -45.70 -21.22 10.27
N ALA A 254 -45.06 -22.31 10.62
CA ALA A 254 -45.71 -23.46 11.24
C ALA A 254 -45.56 -23.30 12.77
N GLU A 255 -46.55 -22.71 13.43
CA GLU A 255 -46.71 -22.87 14.87
C GLU A 255 -46.88 -24.38 15.15
N TYR A 256 -45.83 -25.01 15.64
CA TYR A 256 -45.92 -26.35 16.19
C TYR A 256 -46.68 -26.29 17.51
N ASP A 257 -47.94 -26.72 17.51
CA ASP A 257 -48.75 -26.86 18.73
C ASP A 257 -48.24 -28.09 19.50
N VAL A 258 -47.16 -27.91 20.29
CA VAL A 258 -46.58 -28.98 21.11
C VAL A 258 -47.51 -29.22 22.29
N SER A 259 -48.34 -30.20 22.19
CA SER A 259 -49.36 -30.54 23.19
C SER A 259 -48.99 -31.73 24.11
N SER A 260 -47.84 -32.40 23.87
CA SER A 260 -47.35 -33.51 24.69
C SER A 260 -45.85 -33.54 24.83
N VAL A 261 -45.34 -34.15 25.93
CA VAL A 261 -43.90 -34.34 26.18
C VAL A 261 -43.26 -35.20 25.10
N ASP A 262 -43.97 -36.17 24.52
CA ASP A 262 -43.46 -37.01 23.43
C ASP A 262 -43.25 -36.21 22.14
N GLN A 263 -44.08 -35.20 21.86
CA GLN A 263 -43.90 -34.31 20.72
C GLN A 263 -42.75 -33.31 20.94
N LEU A 264 -42.56 -32.86 22.18
CA LEU A 264 -41.41 -32.03 22.53
C LEU A 264 -40.10 -32.78 22.36
N ASN A 265 -40.02 -34.02 22.88
CA ASN A 265 -38.84 -34.85 22.72
C ASN A 265 -38.55 -35.14 21.23
N ALA A 266 -39.56 -35.44 20.44
CA ALA A 266 -39.41 -35.68 19.00
C ALA A 266 -38.93 -34.41 18.24
N ALA A 267 -39.30 -33.23 18.68
CA ALA A 267 -38.79 -31.97 18.12
C ALA A 267 -37.32 -31.75 18.49
N ILE A 268 -36.97 -31.99 19.75
CA ILE A 268 -35.58 -31.93 20.23
C ILE A 268 -34.71 -32.96 19.50
N ASP A 269 -35.16 -34.22 19.39
CA ASP A 269 -34.44 -35.28 18.68
C ASP A 269 -34.26 -34.94 17.18
N ALA A 270 -35.20 -34.19 16.57
CA ALA A 270 -35.12 -33.76 15.18
C ALA A 270 -34.12 -32.56 15.03
N GLU A 271 -34.07 -31.66 16.01
CA GLU A 271 -33.08 -30.57 16.04
C GLU A 271 -31.67 -31.13 16.23
N GLU A 272 -31.47 -32.01 17.23
CA GLU A 272 -30.18 -32.68 17.46
C GLU A 272 -29.72 -33.46 16.22
N GLY A 273 -30.63 -34.15 15.52
CA GLY A 273 -30.31 -34.87 14.30
C GLY A 273 -29.94 -33.95 13.11
N GLN A 274 -30.25 -32.64 13.13
CA GLN A 274 -29.78 -31.72 12.13
C GLN A 274 -28.31 -31.33 12.36
N PHE A 275 -27.90 -31.08 13.61
CA PHE A 275 -26.52 -30.80 13.95
C PHE A 275 -25.60 -32.01 13.73
N GLU A 276 -26.06 -33.25 14.08
CA GLU A 276 -25.34 -34.50 13.81
C GLU A 276 -25.12 -34.67 12.28
N GLN A 277 -26.08 -34.28 11.44
CA GLN A 277 -25.95 -34.35 9.97
C GLN A 277 -24.85 -33.49 9.39
N TYR A 278 -24.51 -32.32 10.01
CA TYR A 278 -23.38 -31.50 9.57
C TYR A 278 -22.06 -32.25 9.77
N ALA A 279 -21.86 -32.82 10.95
CA ALA A 279 -20.64 -33.57 11.27
C ALA A 279 -20.54 -34.88 10.45
N ASP A 280 -21.65 -35.64 10.35
CA ASP A 280 -21.72 -36.87 9.56
C ASP A 280 -21.38 -36.62 8.08
N ALA A 281 -21.88 -35.51 7.49
CA ALA A 281 -21.64 -35.20 6.09
C ALA A 281 -20.17 -34.87 5.81
N LEU A 282 -19.47 -34.19 6.72
CA LEU A 282 -18.04 -33.93 6.62
C LEU A 282 -17.23 -35.20 6.88
N ALA A 283 -17.59 -35.98 7.89
CA ALA A 283 -16.92 -37.24 8.22
C ALA A 283 -17.06 -38.29 7.10
N ASP A 284 -18.22 -38.36 6.40
CA ASP A 284 -18.46 -39.26 5.26
C ASP A 284 -17.51 -38.96 4.07
N LEU A 285 -16.97 -37.73 3.99
CA LEU A 285 -16.01 -37.27 2.98
C LEU A 285 -14.57 -37.27 3.50
N ASP A 286 -14.32 -37.87 4.69
CA ASP A 286 -13.01 -37.87 5.34
C ASP A 286 -12.41 -36.43 5.49
N VAL A 287 -13.23 -35.42 5.82
CA VAL A 287 -12.78 -34.04 6.09
C VAL A 287 -12.17 -33.99 7.48
N ASP A 288 -10.94 -33.49 7.56
CA ASP A 288 -10.21 -33.33 8.82
C ASP A 288 -10.31 -31.90 9.38
N VAL A 289 -10.39 -30.90 8.48
CA VAL A 289 -10.44 -29.48 8.85
C VAL A 289 -11.52 -28.77 8.04
N ALA A 290 -12.35 -27.97 8.71
CA ALA A 290 -13.40 -27.16 8.09
C ALA A 290 -13.20 -25.67 8.41
N PHE A 291 -13.10 -24.84 7.37
CA PHE A 291 -13.14 -23.38 7.46
C PHE A 291 -14.50 -22.89 6.99
N VAL A 292 -15.25 -22.26 7.89
CA VAL A 292 -16.62 -21.82 7.66
C VAL A 292 -16.68 -20.29 7.71
N THR A 293 -17.22 -19.64 6.67
CA THR A 293 -17.29 -18.17 6.60
C THR A 293 -18.43 -17.60 7.44
N GLU A 294 -19.37 -18.42 7.84
CA GLU A 294 -20.53 -18.10 8.67
C GLU A 294 -20.36 -18.72 10.08
N ASP A 295 -21.35 -18.54 10.94
CA ASP A 295 -21.34 -19.03 12.32
C ASP A 295 -21.57 -20.55 12.40
N ILE A 296 -20.96 -21.18 13.40
CA ILE A 296 -21.18 -22.59 13.78
C ILE A 296 -21.84 -22.64 15.17
N GLU A 297 -23.06 -23.12 15.26
CA GLU A 297 -23.77 -23.24 16.53
C GLU A 297 -23.07 -24.23 17.49
N ASP A 298 -22.98 -23.92 18.80
CA ASP A 298 -22.27 -24.67 19.82
C ASP A 298 -22.52 -26.20 19.79
N ARG A 299 -23.74 -26.61 19.42
CA ARG A 299 -24.13 -28.03 19.31
C ARG A 299 -23.55 -28.70 18.06
N ALA A 300 -23.54 -27.99 16.93
CA ALA A 300 -22.88 -28.47 15.71
C ALA A 300 -21.37 -28.61 15.96
N ALA A 301 -20.75 -27.61 16.58
CA ALA A 301 -19.34 -27.65 16.98
C ALA A 301 -19.01 -28.84 17.90
N ALA A 302 -19.94 -29.25 18.79
CA ALA A 302 -19.75 -30.42 19.64
C ALA A 302 -19.70 -31.72 18.85
N TYR A 303 -20.58 -31.91 17.86
CA TYR A 303 -20.56 -33.08 16.97
C TYR A 303 -19.32 -33.13 16.09
N LEU A 304 -18.88 -31.97 15.55
CA LEU A 304 -17.61 -31.88 14.80
C LEU A 304 -16.41 -32.32 15.66
N ALA A 305 -16.36 -31.88 16.92
CA ALA A 305 -15.31 -32.28 17.84
C ALA A 305 -15.38 -33.79 18.20
N GLU A 306 -16.59 -34.41 18.31
CA GLU A 306 -16.75 -35.83 18.54
C GLU A 306 -16.25 -36.68 17.35
N GLU A 307 -16.42 -36.19 16.12
CA GLU A 307 -15.86 -36.80 14.90
C GLU A 307 -14.36 -36.50 14.69
N GLY A 308 -13.79 -35.61 15.49
CA GLY A 308 -12.37 -35.25 15.46
C GLY A 308 -12.04 -34.22 14.37
N ILE A 309 -13.03 -33.50 13.87
CA ILE A 309 -12.86 -32.44 12.86
C ILE A 309 -12.44 -31.16 13.57
N LEU A 310 -11.36 -30.53 13.09
CA LEU A 310 -10.95 -29.20 13.50
C LEU A 310 -11.75 -28.15 12.70
N ALA A 311 -12.49 -27.29 13.37
CA ALA A 311 -13.36 -26.32 12.70
C ALA A 311 -13.10 -24.90 13.17
N PHE A 312 -13.18 -23.97 12.20
CA PHE A 312 -13.05 -22.53 12.37
C PHE A 312 -14.32 -21.86 11.81
N GLU A 313 -14.82 -20.82 12.49
CA GLU A 313 -16.01 -20.06 12.08
C GLU A 313 -15.65 -18.59 11.83
N GLY A 314 -16.53 -17.88 11.10
CA GLY A 314 -16.36 -16.44 10.86
C GLY A 314 -15.20 -16.07 9.94
N VAL A 315 -14.64 -17.05 9.20
CA VAL A 315 -13.51 -16.83 8.29
C VAL A 315 -13.88 -15.80 7.25
N ASP A 316 -13.13 -14.70 7.18
CA ASP A 316 -13.43 -13.64 6.24
C ASP A 316 -13.22 -14.05 4.76
N ASP A 317 -13.83 -13.28 3.84
CA ASP A 317 -13.82 -13.61 2.40
C ASP A 317 -12.40 -13.64 1.79
N ASP A 318 -11.50 -12.79 2.25
CA ASP A 318 -10.13 -12.70 1.73
C ASP A 318 -9.26 -13.83 2.28
N GLU A 319 -9.45 -14.16 3.56
CA GLU A 319 -8.78 -15.30 4.18
C GLU A 319 -9.25 -16.64 3.60
N ALA A 320 -10.58 -16.81 3.43
CA ALA A 320 -11.14 -18.00 2.77
C ALA A 320 -10.60 -18.18 1.34
N ARG A 321 -10.39 -17.06 0.61
CA ARG A 321 -9.77 -17.08 -0.73
C ARG A 321 -8.30 -17.53 -0.64
N SER A 322 -7.53 -17.02 0.31
CA SER A 322 -6.13 -17.40 0.51
C SER A 322 -6.01 -18.89 0.87
N ILE A 323 -6.91 -19.43 1.72
CA ILE A 323 -6.96 -20.85 2.06
C ILE A 323 -7.26 -21.70 0.81
N VAL A 324 -8.24 -21.29 -0.01
CA VAL A 324 -8.57 -21.95 -1.28
C VAL A 324 -7.37 -21.98 -2.22
N GLN A 325 -6.67 -20.87 -2.38
CA GLN A 325 -5.47 -20.75 -3.22
C GLN A 325 -4.31 -21.62 -2.72
N ALA A 326 -4.09 -21.67 -1.41
CA ALA A 326 -3.02 -22.47 -0.82
C ALA A 326 -3.28 -23.97 -0.92
N THR A 327 -4.52 -24.41 -0.67
CA THR A 327 -4.85 -25.82 -0.48
C THR A 327 -5.43 -26.50 -1.72
N GLY A 328 -5.90 -25.71 -2.70
CA GLY A 328 -6.62 -26.20 -3.87
C GLY A 328 -8.08 -26.58 -3.59
N ALA A 329 -8.62 -26.24 -2.41
CA ALA A 329 -10.03 -26.41 -2.09
C ALA A 329 -10.94 -25.59 -3.03
N SER A 330 -12.23 -25.96 -3.09
CA SER A 330 -13.29 -25.13 -3.68
C SER A 330 -14.17 -24.59 -2.56
N ARG A 331 -14.58 -23.31 -2.67
CA ARG A 331 -15.54 -22.71 -1.73
C ARG A 331 -16.95 -23.19 -2.08
N VAL A 332 -17.65 -23.85 -1.15
CA VAL A 332 -18.95 -24.48 -1.36
C VAL A 332 -20.04 -23.80 -0.53
N GLY A 333 -21.11 -23.33 -1.17
CA GLY A 333 -22.21 -22.58 -0.55
C GLY A 333 -23.34 -23.43 0.04
N ALA A 334 -23.29 -24.77 -0.06
CA ALA A 334 -24.23 -25.65 0.57
C ALA A 334 -23.59 -27.02 0.82
N LEU A 335 -23.74 -27.55 2.03
CA LEU A 335 -23.08 -28.80 2.42
C LEU A 335 -23.49 -30.01 1.55
N GLU A 336 -24.73 -30.01 1.02
CA GLU A 336 -25.22 -31.07 0.14
C GLU A 336 -24.53 -31.08 -1.24
N ASP A 337 -23.86 -30.01 -1.59
CA ASP A 337 -23.14 -29.86 -2.87
C ASP A 337 -21.63 -30.17 -2.72
N LEU A 338 -21.11 -30.40 -1.48
CA LEU A 338 -19.72 -30.73 -1.23
C LEU A 338 -19.41 -32.15 -1.76
N GLU A 339 -18.38 -32.24 -2.59
CA GLU A 339 -17.88 -33.50 -3.16
C GLU A 339 -16.36 -33.65 -2.87
N ASP A 340 -15.82 -34.87 -2.95
CA ASP A 340 -14.37 -35.14 -2.77
C ASP A 340 -13.47 -34.24 -3.64
N ALA A 341 -13.95 -33.77 -4.78
CA ALA A 341 -13.22 -32.92 -5.70
C ALA A 341 -13.13 -31.46 -5.25
N ASP A 342 -13.92 -31.05 -4.26
CA ASP A 342 -13.95 -29.71 -3.70
C ASP A 342 -13.02 -29.58 -2.49
N LEU A 343 -12.48 -30.71 -1.98
CA LEU A 343 -11.59 -30.72 -0.84
C LEU A 343 -10.18 -30.28 -1.23
N GLY A 344 -9.57 -29.48 -0.37
CA GLY A 344 -8.16 -29.10 -0.45
C GLY A 344 -7.29 -30.04 0.39
N GLU A 345 -5.98 -29.95 0.19
CA GLU A 345 -4.99 -30.73 0.92
C GLU A 345 -3.92 -29.81 1.53
N ALA A 346 -3.46 -30.13 2.75
CA ALA A 346 -2.29 -29.52 3.36
C ALA A 346 -1.45 -30.58 4.07
N GLU A 347 -0.11 -30.39 4.11
CA GLU A 347 0.77 -31.30 4.85
C GLU A 347 0.49 -31.24 6.35
N GLU A 348 0.24 -30.04 6.88
CA GLU A 348 -0.12 -29.85 8.28
C GLU A 348 -1.06 -28.64 8.44
N VAL A 349 -2.07 -28.80 9.30
CA VAL A 349 -2.82 -27.69 9.90
C VAL A 349 -2.57 -27.73 11.39
N SER A 350 -1.98 -26.67 11.96
CA SER A 350 -1.64 -26.61 13.38
C SER A 350 -2.10 -25.32 14.04
N VAL A 351 -2.62 -25.42 15.24
CA VAL A 351 -3.02 -24.28 16.07
C VAL A 351 -1.90 -23.97 17.06
N GLN A 352 -1.40 -22.74 17.01
CA GLN A 352 -0.30 -22.29 17.87
C GLN A 352 -0.76 -21.13 18.73
N SER A 353 -0.48 -21.22 20.05
CA SER A 353 -0.87 -20.19 21.02
C SER A 353 0.22 -19.12 21.15
N PHE A 354 -0.18 -17.85 21.04
CA PHE A 354 0.66 -16.67 21.19
C PHE A 354 0.07 -15.76 22.30
N ALA A 355 0.55 -15.92 23.52
CA ALA A 355 0.07 -15.19 24.70
C ALA A 355 -1.45 -15.40 24.97
N GLU A 356 -2.30 -14.52 24.49
CA GLU A 356 -3.76 -14.60 24.64
C GLU A 356 -4.46 -15.04 23.34
N ASP A 357 -3.74 -15.07 22.19
CA ASP A 357 -4.27 -15.38 20.86
C ASP A 357 -3.89 -16.81 20.44
N GLU A 358 -4.72 -17.45 19.64
CA GLU A 358 -4.44 -18.69 18.94
C GLU A 358 -4.49 -18.44 17.43
N LEU A 359 -3.50 -18.93 16.68
CA LEU A 359 -3.42 -18.80 15.24
C LEU A 359 -3.36 -20.17 14.59
N ALA A 360 -4.07 -20.33 13.48
CA ALA A 360 -4.01 -21.56 12.70
C ALA A 360 -3.01 -21.42 11.55
N PHE A 361 -2.07 -22.36 11.46
CA PHE A 361 -1.08 -22.46 10.39
C PHE A 361 -1.50 -23.57 9.44
N ILE A 362 -1.70 -23.25 8.19
CA ILE A 362 -2.04 -24.16 7.08
C ILE A 362 -0.81 -24.24 6.19
N GLU A 363 -0.03 -25.31 6.29
CA GLU A 363 1.29 -25.42 5.65
C GLU A 363 1.34 -26.57 4.65
N GLY A 364 2.12 -26.40 3.57
CA GLY A 364 2.37 -27.44 2.58
C GLY A 364 1.14 -27.81 1.77
N GLY A 365 0.33 -26.84 1.38
CA GLY A 365 -0.85 -27.07 0.55
C GLY A 365 -0.52 -27.57 -0.86
N ALA A 366 -1.47 -28.25 -1.50
CA ALA A 366 -1.31 -28.85 -2.82
C ALA A 366 -1.12 -27.83 -3.95
N ALA A 367 -1.64 -26.60 -3.77
CA ALA A 367 -1.43 -25.46 -4.64
C ALA A 367 -0.48 -24.49 -3.93
N THR A 368 0.78 -24.43 -4.33
CA THR A 368 1.81 -23.57 -3.69
C THR A 368 1.70 -22.09 -4.10
N GLU A 369 0.49 -21.58 -4.21
CA GLU A 369 0.23 -20.24 -4.77
C GLU A 369 -0.02 -19.18 -3.69
N ALA A 370 -0.08 -19.52 -2.39
CA ALA A 370 -0.23 -18.56 -1.31
C ALA A 370 0.87 -18.72 -0.26
N VAL A 371 1.40 -17.57 0.20
CA VAL A 371 2.42 -17.52 1.24
C VAL A 371 2.12 -16.43 2.26
N THR A 372 2.54 -16.64 3.50
CA THR A 372 2.38 -15.65 4.56
C THR A 372 3.72 -15.20 5.11
N VAL A 373 3.98 -13.92 5.10
CA VAL A 373 5.06 -13.31 5.88
C VAL A 373 4.55 -13.14 7.32
N PHE A 374 4.96 -14.02 8.21
CA PHE A 374 4.58 -13.99 9.62
C PHE A 374 5.51 -13.06 10.39
N ALA A 375 5.07 -11.81 10.58
CA ALA A 375 5.84 -10.73 11.18
C ALA A 375 5.69 -10.72 12.71
N ARG A 376 6.79 -10.60 13.44
CA ARG A 376 6.83 -10.60 14.90
C ARG A 376 7.37 -9.29 15.44
N GLY A 377 6.80 -8.80 16.55
CA GLY A 377 7.25 -7.57 17.20
C GLY A 377 7.05 -7.58 18.70
N GLY A 378 7.80 -6.72 19.40
CA GLY A 378 7.71 -6.63 20.87
C GLY A 378 6.50 -5.84 21.38
N THR A 379 5.88 -5.02 20.53
CA THR A 379 4.70 -4.17 20.84
C THR A 379 3.89 -3.92 19.56
N ASP A 380 2.61 -3.56 19.71
CA ASP A 380 1.71 -3.27 18.58
C ASP A 380 2.29 -2.20 17.65
N HIS A 381 2.84 -1.11 18.16
CA HIS A 381 3.47 -0.08 17.33
C HIS A 381 4.65 -0.59 16.48
N VAL A 382 5.41 -1.57 17.00
CA VAL A 382 6.52 -2.18 16.24
C VAL A 382 5.99 -3.14 15.18
N THR A 383 4.94 -3.90 15.49
CA THR A 383 4.29 -4.78 14.51
C THR A 383 3.62 -3.98 13.39
N ASP A 384 2.89 -2.92 13.71
CA ASP A 384 2.23 -2.05 12.72
C ASP A 384 3.24 -1.41 11.75
N GLU A 385 4.37 -0.93 12.28
CA GLU A 385 5.41 -0.32 11.44
C GLU A 385 6.18 -1.37 10.62
N LEU A 386 6.37 -2.58 11.19
CA LEU A 386 6.97 -3.70 10.48
C LEU A 386 6.07 -4.20 9.35
N GLU A 387 4.76 -4.26 9.58
CA GLU A 387 3.76 -4.62 8.59
C GLU A 387 3.81 -3.67 7.39
N ARG A 388 3.75 -2.35 7.66
CA ARG A 388 3.88 -1.33 6.59
C ARG A 388 5.20 -1.47 5.83
N ALA A 389 6.32 -1.67 6.54
CA ALA A 389 7.62 -1.84 5.89
C ALA A 389 7.67 -3.09 5.00
N LEU A 390 7.00 -4.19 5.41
CA LEU A 390 6.90 -5.41 4.62
C LEU A 390 6.01 -5.21 3.39
N HIS A 391 4.85 -4.57 3.54
CA HIS A 391 3.98 -4.23 2.41
C HIS A 391 4.73 -3.40 1.37
N ASP A 392 5.36 -2.31 1.78
CA ASP A 392 6.17 -1.48 0.88
C ASP A 392 7.30 -2.28 0.21
N GLY A 393 7.98 -3.15 0.98
CA GLY A 393 9.01 -4.03 0.43
C GLY A 393 8.49 -5.00 -0.62
N LEU A 394 7.33 -5.60 -0.39
CA LEU A 394 6.65 -6.50 -1.33
C LEU A 394 6.21 -5.75 -2.59
N ASP A 395 5.61 -4.58 -2.42
CA ASP A 395 5.06 -3.79 -3.52
C ASP A 395 6.17 -3.24 -4.44
N VAL A 396 7.31 -2.77 -3.89
CA VAL A 396 8.43 -2.30 -4.71
C VAL A 396 9.14 -3.45 -5.46
N VAL A 397 9.21 -4.64 -4.87
CA VAL A 397 9.80 -5.81 -5.56
C VAL A 397 8.87 -6.28 -6.67
N THR A 398 7.57 -6.32 -6.41
CA THR A 398 6.54 -6.61 -7.41
C THR A 398 6.58 -5.59 -8.55
N ALA A 399 6.58 -4.30 -8.24
CA ALA A 399 6.67 -3.22 -9.22
C ALA A 399 7.95 -3.31 -10.07
N ALA A 400 9.09 -3.70 -9.48
CA ALA A 400 10.34 -3.89 -10.20
C ALA A 400 10.27 -5.04 -11.21
N LEU A 401 9.58 -6.14 -10.88
CA LEU A 401 9.41 -7.30 -11.75
C LEU A 401 8.38 -7.05 -12.85
N ASP A 402 7.20 -6.52 -12.50
CA ASP A 402 6.08 -6.38 -13.44
C ASP A 402 6.24 -5.18 -14.39
N SER A 403 6.84 -4.07 -13.93
CA SER A 403 6.93 -2.83 -14.71
C SER A 403 8.27 -2.58 -15.40
N GLY A 404 9.14 -3.58 -15.43
CA GLY A 404 10.28 -3.60 -16.36
C GLY A 404 11.62 -3.16 -15.78
N GLY A 405 11.82 -3.13 -14.45
CA GLY A 405 13.16 -3.03 -13.92
C GLY A 405 13.39 -1.94 -12.85
N VAL A 406 14.65 -1.73 -12.55
CA VAL A 406 15.11 -0.82 -11.49
C VAL A 406 16.03 0.26 -12.02
N VAL A 407 16.11 1.35 -11.30
CA VAL A 407 17.03 2.47 -11.56
C VAL A 407 17.92 2.71 -10.34
N PRO A 408 19.07 3.39 -10.50
CA PRO A 408 19.93 3.74 -9.37
C PRO A 408 19.21 4.66 -8.37
N GLY A 409 19.18 4.27 -7.10
CA GLY A 409 18.53 5.01 -6.02
C GLY A 409 19.40 6.10 -5.38
N GLY A 410 19.00 6.55 -4.19
CA GLY A 410 19.76 7.54 -3.42
C GLY A 410 19.84 8.92 -4.08
N GLY A 411 18.89 9.29 -4.92
CA GLY A 411 18.86 10.55 -5.65
C GLY A 411 19.70 10.56 -6.94
N ALA A 412 20.32 9.44 -7.32
CA ALA A 412 21.14 9.35 -8.52
C ALA A 412 20.32 9.50 -9.80
N SER A 413 19.13 8.86 -9.83
CA SER A 413 18.20 9.00 -10.96
C SER A 413 17.74 10.43 -11.12
N GLU A 414 17.44 11.12 -10.05
CA GLU A 414 17.03 12.53 -10.06
C GLU A 414 18.14 13.44 -10.59
N ILE A 415 19.40 13.19 -10.23
CA ILE A 415 20.55 13.91 -10.79
C ILE A 415 20.66 13.70 -12.29
N ALA A 416 20.51 12.45 -12.76
CA ALA A 416 20.56 12.12 -14.19
C ALA A 416 19.38 12.74 -14.95
N ILE A 417 18.15 12.63 -14.41
CA ILE A 417 16.94 13.26 -14.98
C ILE A 417 17.13 14.78 -15.11
N ALA A 418 17.56 15.44 -14.04
CA ALA A 418 17.78 16.90 -14.05
C ALA A 418 18.87 17.30 -15.06
N ALA A 419 19.92 16.50 -15.22
CA ALA A 419 20.97 16.73 -16.21
C ALA A 419 20.42 16.58 -17.64
N HIS A 420 19.69 15.48 -17.93
CA HIS A 420 19.09 15.21 -19.23
C HIS A 420 18.12 16.34 -19.63
N VAL A 421 17.20 16.73 -18.75
CA VAL A 421 16.23 17.83 -19.02
C VAL A 421 16.96 19.14 -19.29
N ARG A 422 18.02 19.48 -18.55
CA ARG A 422 18.83 20.69 -18.77
C ARG A 422 19.54 20.67 -20.12
N ASP A 423 20.09 19.54 -20.53
CA ASP A 423 20.77 19.40 -21.82
C ASP A 423 19.83 19.64 -22.99
N GLN A 424 18.56 19.24 -22.89
CA GLN A 424 17.52 19.45 -23.89
C GLN A 424 16.93 20.86 -23.88
N THR A 425 17.07 21.60 -22.79
CA THR A 425 16.49 22.94 -22.60
C THR A 425 16.86 23.93 -23.72
N ALA A 426 18.10 23.85 -24.23
CA ALA A 426 18.58 24.71 -25.30
C ALA A 426 17.86 24.51 -26.65
N SER A 427 17.17 23.39 -26.85
CA SER A 427 16.38 23.07 -28.04
C SER A 427 14.97 23.63 -28.00
N ILE A 428 14.50 24.10 -26.84
CA ILE A 428 13.14 24.54 -26.58
C ILE A 428 13.00 26.05 -26.86
N GLU A 429 12.01 26.42 -27.66
CA GLU A 429 11.82 27.80 -28.08
C GLU A 429 10.92 28.59 -27.12
N GLY A 430 11.29 29.85 -26.90
CA GLY A 430 10.46 30.84 -26.21
C GLY A 430 10.48 30.71 -24.68
N ARG A 431 9.42 31.22 -24.02
CA ARG A 431 9.33 31.24 -22.55
C ARG A 431 9.10 29.86 -21.93
N ARG A 432 8.72 28.84 -22.71
CA ARG A 432 8.63 27.45 -22.24
C ARG A 432 9.97 26.93 -21.74
N GLN A 433 11.07 27.38 -22.34
CA GLN A 433 12.41 27.08 -21.89
C GLN A 433 12.60 27.36 -20.38
N LEU A 434 12.05 28.48 -19.88
CA LEU A 434 12.13 28.84 -18.46
C LEU A 434 11.38 27.85 -17.57
N ALA A 435 10.24 27.32 -18.05
CA ALA A 435 9.48 26.34 -17.29
C ALA A 435 10.17 24.97 -17.28
N VAL A 436 10.77 24.54 -18.38
CA VAL A 436 11.55 23.29 -18.44
C VAL A 436 12.81 23.36 -17.55
N GLU A 437 13.49 24.51 -17.52
CA GLU A 437 14.63 24.74 -16.63
C GLU A 437 14.19 24.72 -15.16
N ALA A 438 13.07 25.36 -14.83
CA ALA A 438 12.48 25.36 -13.50
C ALA A 438 12.06 23.95 -13.03
N PHE A 439 11.57 23.11 -13.96
CA PHE A 439 11.25 21.71 -13.69
C PHE A 439 12.52 20.92 -13.32
N ALA A 440 13.58 21.03 -14.10
CA ALA A 440 14.86 20.39 -13.79
C ALA A 440 15.44 20.85 -12.43
N ASP A 441 15.22 22.13 -12.08
CA ASP A 441 15.59 22.66 -10.77
C ASP A 441 14.70 22.14 -9.64
N ALA A 442 13.42 21.80 -9.95
CA ALA A 442 12.53 21.19 -8.97
C ALA A 442 12.94 19.75 -8.65
N ILE A 443 13.35 18.96 -9.65
CA ILE A 443 13.86 17.59 -9.44
C ILE A 443 15.04 17.57 -8.44
N ASP A 444 15.90 18.57 -8.45
CA ASP A 444 17.05 18.65 -7.51
C ASP A 444 16.63 18.75 -6.03
N VAL A 445 15.34 19.00 -5.73
CA VAL A 445 14.86 19.04 -4.33
C VAL A 445 15.05 17.69 -3.66
N LEU A 446 14.87 16.60 -4.38
CA LEU A 446 14.92 15.24 -3.84
C LEU A 446 16.33 14.89 -3.33
N PRO A 447 17.41 14.92 -4.13
CA PRO A 447 18.76 14.68 -3.61
C PRO A 447 19.18 15.72 -2.55
N ARG A 448 18.70 16.97 -2.62
CA ARG A 448 18.96 17.97 -1.58
C ARG A 448 18.29 17.63 -0.26
N THR A 449 17.05 17.17 -0.29
CA THR A 449 16.31 16.74 0.91
C THR A 449 16.95 15.50 1.52
N LEU A 450 17.34 14.52 0.70
CA LEU A 450 18.09 13.34 1.17
C LEU A 450 19.39 13.75 1.86
N ALA A 451 20.14 14.71 1.29
CA ALA A 451 21.36 15.22 1.90
C ALA A 451 21.09 15.90 3.26
N GLU A 452 20.08 16.76 3.32
CA GLU A 452 19.68 17.46 4.54
C GLU A 452 19.29 16.47 5.65
N ASN A 453 18.43 15.49 5.33
CA ASN A 453 17.98 14.48 6.28
C ASN A 453 19.13 13.55 6.74
N THR A 454 20.17 13.36 5.93
CA THR A 454 21.37 12.61 6.31
C THR A 454 22.44 13.47 6.98
N GLY A 455 22.15 14.73 7.26
CA GLY A 455 23.04 15.65 8.00
C GLY A 455 24.20 16.21 7.16
N MET A 456 24.10 16.15 5.83
CA MET A 456 25.04 16.82 4.90
C MET A 456 24.57 18.24 4.60
N ASP A 457 25.48 19.10 4.18
CA ASP A 457 25.09 20.38 3.57
C ASP A 457 24.44 20.10 2.20
N PRO A 458 23.15 20.46 1.98
CA PRO A 458 22.42 20.09 0.78
C PRO A 458 22.98 20.73 -0.50
N ILE A 459 23.66 21.87 -0.40
CA ILE A 459 24.27 22.55 -1.55
C ILE A 459 25.58 21.86 -1.92
N ASP A 460 26.45 21.61 -0.95
CA ASP A 460 27.71 20.92 -1.16
C ASP A 460 27.50 19.51 -1.69
N ALA A 461 26.49 18.78 -1.14
CA ALA A 461 26.10 17.45 -1.59
C ALA A 461 25.60 17.45 -3.05
N LEU A 462 24.73 18.39 -3.43
CA LEU A 462 24.25 18.50 -4.81
C LEU A 462 25.37 18.78 -5.80
N VAL A 463 26.32 19.64 -5.43
CA VAL A 463 27.49 19.95 -6.27
C VAL A 463 28.40 18.73 -6.44
N ASP A 464 28.65 17.98 -5.36
CA ASP A 464 29.46 16.75 -5.42
C ASP A 464 28.76 15.65 -6.28
N LEU A 465 27.44 15.44 -6.09
CA LEU A 465 26.68 14.49 -6.87
C LEU A 465 26.70 14.80 -8.38
N ARG A 466 26.46 16.05 -8.75
CA ARG A 466 26.53 16.49 -10.16
C ARG A 466 27.95 16.32 -10.75
N SER A 467 28.98 16.70 -10.00
CA SER A 467 30.37 16.58 -10.45
C SER A 467 30.78 15.12 -10.66
N ARG A 468 30.35 14.23 -9.77
CA ARG A 468 30.60 12.79 -9.90
C ARG A 468 29.76 12.18 -11.03
N HIS A 469 28.48 12.57 -11.16
CA HIS A 469 27.65 12.13 -12.29
C HIS A 469 28.32 12.49 -13.63
N ASP A 470 28.80 13.71 -13.80
CA ASP A 470 29.49 14.16 -15.01
C ASP A 470 30.79 13.40 -15.30
N SER A 471 31.51 12.97 -14.27
CA SER A 471 32.84 12.33 -14.42
C SER A 471 32.81 10.81 -14.38
N GLU A 472 31.88 10.22 -13.62
CA GLU A 472 31.81 8.79 -13.31
C GLU A 472 30.54 8.13 -13.92
N GLY A 473 29.59 8.95 -14.39
CA GLY A 473 28.34 8.52 -15.03
C GLY A 473 27.19 8.27 -14.05
N ARG A 474 27.47 8.07 -12.76
CA ARG A 474 26.46 7.86 -11.70
C ARG A 474 26.97 8.39 -10.37
N ALA A 475 26.05 8.97 -9.56
CA ALA A 475 26.31 9.32 -8.18
C ALA A 475 25.01 9.45 -7.40
N GLY A 476 24.92 8.79 -6.26
CA GLY A 476 23.80 8.85 -5.32
C GLY A 476 24.28 9.06 -3.88
N LEU A 477 23.37 9.37 -3.00
CA LEU A 477 23.63 9.48 -1.57
C LEU A 477 23.47 8.11 -0.91
N ILE A 478 24.54 7.66 -0.28
CA ILE A 478 24.55 6.41 0.47
C ILE A 478 24.65 6.77 1.95
N SER A 479 23.71 6.24 2.74
CA SER A 479 23.73 6.41 4.20
C SER A 479 24.73 5.43 4.81
N GLU A 480 25.71 5.93 5.56
CA GLU A 480 26.69 5.12 6.26
C GLU A 480 26.84 5.60 7.72
N GLY A 481 26.34 4.80 8.64
CA GLY A 481 26.35 5.16 10.05
C GLY A 481 25.54 6.43 10.36
N GLN A 482 26.22 7.52 10.78
CA GLN A 482 25.54 8.78 11.17
C GLN A 482 25.58 9.88 10.09
N THR A 483 26.18 9.63 8.93
CA THR A 483 26.29 10.63 7.86
C THR A 483 26.05 9.98 6.50
N GLY A 484 25.60 10.80 5.52
CA GLY A 484 25.57 10.41 4.13
C GLY A 484 26.92 10.65 3.42
N ARG A 485 27.17 9.95 2.33
CA ARG A 485 28.26 10.21 1.39
C ARG A 485 27.78 10.04 -0.05
N ALA A 486 28.38 10.76 -0.98
CA ALA A 486 28.14 10.53 -2.40
C ALA A 486 29.01 9.36 -2.89
N ASP A 487 28.37 8.37 -3.55
CA ASP A 487 29.04 7.19 -4.12
C ASP A 487 28.22 6.58 -5.25
N ASP A 488 28.70 5.49 -5.90
CA ASP A 488 27.93 4.73 -6.88
C ASP A 488 26.82 3.90 -6.16
N PRO A 489 25.52 4.21 -6.37
CA PRO A 489 24.43 3.47 -5.72
C PRO A 489 24.31 2.03 -6.20
N VAL A 490 24.71 1.73 -7.44
CA VAL A 490 24.68 0.35 -7.98
C VAL A 490 25.70 -0.54 -7.28
N GLU A 491 26.90 -0.02 -7.00
CA GLU A 491 27.91 -0.75 -6.21
C GLU A 491 27.50 -0.88 -4.74
N ALA A 492 26.72 0.06 -4.23
CA ALA A 492 26.18 0.04 -2.87
C ALA A 492 24.90 -0.79 -2.73
N GLY A 493 24.32 -1.29 -3.82
CA GLY A 493 23.06 -2.04 -3.84
C GLY A 493 21.85 -1.19 -3.46
N VAL A 494 21.83 0.09 -3.88
CA VAL A 494 20.73 1.04 -3.62
C VAL A 494 19.97 1.27 -4.93
N PHE A 495 18.75 0.77 -4.99
CA PHE A 495 17.91 0.77 -6.18
C PHE A 495 16.50 1.23 -5.85
N ASP A 496 15.84 1.83 -6.83
CA ASP A 496 14.41 2.14 -6.82
C ASP A 496 13.74 1.50 -8.04
N PRO A 497 12.47 1.06 -8.00
CA PRO A 497 11.76 0.65 -9.19
C PRO A 497 11.60 1.80 -10.18
N ALA A 498 11.73 1.51 -11.48
CA ALA A 498 11.52 2.52 -12.52
C ALA A 498 10.09 3.08 -12.48
N ALA A 499 9.09 2.23 -12.21
CA ALA A 499 7.69 2.61 -12.06
C ALA A 499 7.48 3.70 -10.99
N VAL A 500 8.10 3.56 -9.83
CA VAL A 500 8.03 4.56 -8.74
C VAL A 500 8.49 5.95 -9.22
N LYS A 501 9.55 6.01 -10.05
CA LYS A 501 10.01 7.29 -10.60
C LYS A 501 9.07 7.85 -11.65
N HIS A 502 8.55 6.98 -12.52
CA HIS A 502 7.57 7.38 -13.54
C HIS A 502 6.32 7.93 -12.89
N GLU A 503 5.75 7.21 -11.92
CA GLU A 503 4.53 7.65 -11.25
C GLU A 503 4.74 8.95 -10.49
N ALA A 504 5.80 9.07 -9.69
CA ALA A 504 6.09 10.29 -8.94
C ALA A 504 6.28 11.54 -9.83
N ILE A 505 6.90 11.40 -11.00
CA ILE A 505 7.05 12.49 -11.96
C ILE A 505 5.70 12.84 -12.59
N GLY A 506 4.92 11.84 -12.97
CA GLY A 506 3.61 11.99 -13.60
C GLY A 506 2.61 12.69 -12.68
N SER A 507 2.33 12.09 -11.54
CA SER A 507 1.34 12.56 -10.57
C SER A 507 1.71 13.94 -9.97
N ALA A 508 2.98 14.17 -9.63
CA ALA A 508 3.46 15.47 -9.17
C ALA A 508 3.30 16.57 -10.25
N THR A 509 3.58 16.24 -11.52
CA THR A 509 3.43 17.18 -12.64
C THR A 509 1.96 17.51 -12.88
N GLU A 510 1.08 16.51 -12.83
CA GLU A 510 -0.35 16.70 -13.02
C GLU A 510 -0.93 17.62 -11.94
N ALA A 511 -0.70 17.32 -10.67
CA ALA A 511 -1.19 18.17 -9.57
C ALA A 511 -0.63 19.59 -9.63
N ALA A 512 0.67 19.76 -9.85
CA ALA A 512 1.28 21.07 -9.95
C ALA A 512 0.73 21.90 -11.12
N THR A 513 0.50 21.28 -12.29
CA THR A 513 -0.06 21.95 -13.46
C THR A 513 -1.54 22.29 -13.30
N MET A 514 -2.33 21.43 -12.64
CA MET A 514 -3.72 21.72 -12.31
C MET A 514 -3.82 22.90 -11.35
N ILE A 515 -3.09 22.88 -10.24
CA ILE A 515 -3.12 23.94 -9.23
C ILE A 515 -2.65 25.28 -9.80
N ALA A 516 -1.56 25.30 -10.58
CA ALA A 516 -1.02 26.53 -11.17
C ALA A 516 -1.97 27.22 -12.16
N ARG A 517 -2.95 26.51 -12.71
CA ARG A 517 -3.96 27.05 -13.66
C ARG A 517 -5.20 27.62 -12.99
N ILE A 518 -5.40 27.40 -11.69
CA ILE A 518 -6.60 27.87 -10.98
C ILE A 518 -6.47 29.36 -10.70
N ASP A 519 -7.24 30.18 -11.41
CA ASP A 519 -7.28 31.64 -11.26
C ASP A 519 -8.56 32.15 -10.57
N ASP A 520 -9.48 31.25 -10.20
CA ASP A 520 -10.76 31.61 -9.59
C ASP A 520 -11.25 30.46 -8.67
N VAL A 521 -11.38 30.74 -7.41
CA VAL A 521 -11.91 29.82 -6.40
C VAL A 521 -13.28 30.32 -5.95
N ILE A 522 -14.29 29.48 -6.09
CA ILE A 522 -15.68 29.78 -5.73
C ILE A 522 -16.11 28.75 -4.68
N SER A 523 -16.21 29.16 -3.43
CA SER A 523 -16.78 28.34 -2.36
C SER A 523 -18.27 28.64 -2.20
N ALA A 524 -19.10 27.60 -2.09
CA ALA A 524 -20.49 27.70 -1.69
C ALA A 524 -20.61 27.10 -0.28
N ASP A 525 -21.07 27.89 0.67
CA ASP A 525 -21.47 27.34 1.98
C ASP A 525 -22.67 26.40 1.76
N ASN A 526 -22.56 25.17 2.21
CA ASN A 526 -23.65 24.18 2.22
C ASN A 526 -24.56 24.37 3.43
#